data_354fae1ae8c31b5850caa9051df0a9ed
#
_entry.id   354fae1ae8c31b5850caa9051df0a9ed
#
_cell.length_a   1.000
_cell.length_b   1.000
_cell.length_c   1.000
_cell.angle_alpha   90.00
_cell.angle_beta   90.00
_cell.angle_gamma   90.00
#
_symmetry.space_group_name_H-M   'P 1'
#
loop_
_entity.id
_entity.type
_entity.pdbx_description
1 polymer ?
#
loop_
_entity_poly.entity_id
_entity_poly.type
_entity_poly.pdbx_seq_one_letter_code
_entity_poly.pdbx_strand_id
1 'polypeptide(L)'
;MAKLMENLSLLTGEDGLIYMQYIFEVIQRMHKNTKTDRVRRMIKVGIIGATGYAGQELVRILLGHKYAQIVCYGSRSYIDKKYSDVFGNMFRLADSKCLDDNMEELADAVDVIFTATPQGLCAGLVNEDILNKVKIVDLSADFRIKDVSVYEKWYGITHKSPQFINEAVY
;
A
#
# COMPACT_ATOMS: atom_id res chain seq x y z
N MET A 1 -16.94 -5.92 11.69
CA MET A 1 -15.92 -4.85 11.68
C MET A 1 -15.64 -4.51 10.23
N ALA A 2 -15.83 -3.27 9.81
CA ALA A 2 -15.63 -2.87 8.42
C ALA A 2 -14.13 -2.98 8.09
N LYS A 3 -13.80 -3.86 7.14
CA LYS A 3 -12.48 -3.95 6.53
C LYS A 3 -12.35 -2.76 5.59
N LEU A 4 -11.43 -1.85 5.86
CA LEU A 4 -11.20 -0.70 5.00
C LEU A 4 -10.21 -1.11 3.91
N MET A 5 -10.68 -1.34 2.69
CA MET A 5 -9.88 -1.18 1.49
C MET A 5 -10.04 0.29 1.06
N GLU A 6 -8.97 1.03 1.11
CA GLU A 6 -8.97 2.42 0.66
C GLU A 6 -8.20 2.50 -0.67
N ASN A 7 -8.87 3.01 -1.69
CA ASN A 7 -8.33 3.10 -3.05
C ASN A 7 -8.03 4.57 -3.40
N LEU A 8 -6.83 4.83 -3.83
CA LEU A 8 -6.38 6.15 -4.24
C LEU A 8 -5.74 6.11 -5.62
N SER A 9 -6.40 6.69 -6.57
CA SER A 9 -5.76 7.03 -7.85
C SER A 9 -5.62 8.53 -7.93
N LEU A 10 -4.43 9.01 -8.13
CA LEU A 10 -4.04 10.16 -8.94
C LEU A 10 -2.71 10.75 -8.48
N LEU A 11 -1.75 10.76 -9.37
CA LEU A 11 -0.48 11.46 -9.22
C LEU A 11 -0.35 12.46 -10.37
N THR A 12 -0.83 13.69 -10.18
CA THR A 12 -0.39 14.84 -11.01
C THR A 12 -0.68 16.17 -10.29
N GLY A 13 0.34 16.97 -10.03
CA GLY A 13 0.20 18.37 -9.63
C GLY A 13 -0.32 18.61 -8.21
N GLU A 14 -1.38 19.40 -8.06
CA GLU A 14 -2.02 19.74 -6.77
C GLU A 14 -2.52 18.49 -6.02
N ASP A 15 -2.79 17.41 -6.74
CA ASP A 15 -3.25 16.13 -6.20
C ASP A 15 -2.17 15.42 -5.34
N GLY A 16 -0.90 15.69 -5.55
CA GLY A 16 0.19 15.14 -4.73
C GLY A 16 0.13 15.57 -3.26
N LEU A 17 -0.35 16.79 -2.99
CA LEU A 17 -0.58 17.30 -1.64
C LEU A 17 -1.76 16.60 -0.96
N ILE A 18 -2.83 16.37 -1.69
CA ILE A 18 -4.03 15.65 -1.22
C ILE A 18 -3.66 14.21 -0.88
N TYR A 19 -2.88 13.56 -1.74
CA TYR A 19 -2.38 12.21 -1.54
C TYR A 19 -1.49 12.08 -0.29
N MET A 20 -0.55 13.02 -0.09
CA MET A 20 0.27 13.07 1.12
C MET A 20 -0.59 13.19 2.38
N GLN A 21 -1.55 14.11 2.38
CA GLN A 21 -2.43 14.34 3.52
C GLN A 21 -3.24 13.09 3.85
N TYR A 22 -3.72 12.39 2.85
CA TYR A 22 -4.50 11.17 3.03
C TYR A 22 -3.68 10.02 3.64
N ILE A 23 -2.47 9.73 3.12
CA ILE A 23 -1.57 8.75 3.71
C ILE A 23 -1.30 9.06 5.18
N PHE A 24 -1.04 10.34 5.48
CA PHE A 24 -0.86 10.81 6.85
C PHE A 24 -2.08 10.53 7.72
N GLU A 25 -3.28 10.79 7.22
CA GLU A 25 -4.53 10.57 7.95
C GLU A 25 -4.80 9.09 8.20
N VAL A 26 -4.59 8.23 7.20
CA VAL A 26 -4.74 6.76 7.35
C VAL A 26 -3.85 6.25 8.48
N ILE A 27 -2.56 6.56 8.44
CA ILE A 27 -1.61 6.14 9.47
C ILE A 27 -1.97 6.73 10.82
N GLN A 28 -2.38 8.01 10.89
CA GLN A 28 -2.81 8.62 12.15
C GLN A 28 -4.07 7.99 12.72
N ARG A 29 -5.07 7.65 11.88
CA ARG A 29 -6.28 6.94 12.33
C ARG A 29 -5.94 5.56 12.88
N MET A 30 -5.08 4.81 12.18
CA MET A 30 -4.61 3.51 12.67
C MET A 30 -3.91 3.64 14.01
N HIS A 31 -3.01 4.63 14.14
CA HIS A 31 -2.30 4.88 15.39
C HIS A 31 -3.23 5.30 16.54
N LYS A 32 -4.29 6.07 16.28
CA LYS A 32 -5.28 6.45 17.29
C LYS A 32 -6.11 5.26 17.75
N ASN A 33 -6.40 4.30 16.88
CA ASN A 33 -7.20 3.11 17.20
C ASN A 33 -6.42 2.05 18.01
N THR A 34 -5.08 2.14 18.05
CA THR A 34 -4.23 1.25 18.88
C THR A 34 -4.14 1.68 20.35
N LYS A 35 -4.98 2.61 20.81
CA LYS A 35 -4.91 3.25 22.14
C LYS A 35 -5.18 2.35 23.36
N THR A 36 -5.34 1.05 23.22
CA THR A 36 -5.57 0.14 24.35
C THR A 36 -4.30 -0.20 25.14
N ASP A 37 -3.10 0.07 24.58
CA ASP A 37 -1.83 -0.17 25.27
C ASP A 37 -1.04 1.13 25.50
N ARG A 38 -0.52 1.30 26.70
CA ARG A 38 0.23 2.48 27.20
C ARG A 38 1.53 2.82 26.45
N VAL A 39 1.87 2.08 25.41
CA VAL A 39 3.04 2.34 24.54
C VAL A 39 2.53 2.70 23.13
N ARG A 40 2.85 3.90 22.68
CA ARG A 40 2.56 4.36 21.31
C ARG A 40 3.37 3.53 20.32
N ARG A 41 2.80 2.43 19.83
CA ARG A 41 3.44 1.55 18.85
C ARG A 41 3.48 2.22 17.48
N MET A 42 4.62 2.11 16.78
CA MET A 42 4.74 2.47 15.37
C MET A 42 3.87 1.56 14.51
N ILE A 43 3.21 2.11 13.49
CA ILE A 43 2.48 1.35 12.49
C ILE A 43 3.49 0.75 11.51
N LYS A 44 3.54 -0.56 11.43
CA LYS A 44 4.39 -1.29 10.49
C LYS A 44 3.78 -1.26 9.10
N VAL A 45 4.55 -0.82 8.13
CA VAL A 45 4.12 -0.63 6.74
C VAL A 45 4.89 -1.55 5.82
N GLY A 46 4.16 -2.28 4.96
CA GLY A 46 4.69 -2.94 3.78
C GLY A 46 4.28 -2.17 2.52
N ILE A 47 5.16 -2.12 1.52
CA ILE A 47 4.89 -1.46 0.25
C ILE A 47 5.17 -2.44 -0.87
N ILE A 48 4.15 -2.85 -1.61
CA ILE A 48 4.28 -3.65 -2.83
C ILE A 48 4.43 -2.69 -4.02
N GLY A 49 5.43 -2.93 -4.87
CA GLY A 49 5.78 -2.01 -5.95
C GLY A 49 6.59 -0.80 -5.48
N ALA A 50 7.36 -0.94 -4.39
CA ALA A 50 8.14 0.13 -3.77
C ALA A 50 9.15 0.81 -4.71
N THR A 51 9.59 0.12 -5.77
CA THR A 51 10.58 0.63 -6.73
C THR A 51 9.97 1.29 -7.98
N GLY A 52 8.64 1.32 -8.09
CA GLY A 52 7.95 2.13 -9.11
C GLY A 52 7.91 3.61 -8.73
N TYR A 53 7.49 4.49 -9.66
CA TYR A 53 7.40 5.94 -9.41
C TYR A 53 6.51 6.27 -8.20
N ALA A 54 5.30 5.73 -8.13
CA ALA A 54 4.38 5.92 -7.03
C ALA A 54 4.91 5.31 -5.72
N GLY A 55 5.52 4.12 -5.80
CA GLY A 55 6.12 3.44 -4.66
C GLY A 55 7.29 4.22 -4.06
N GLN A 56 8.17 4.80 -4.89
CA GLN A 56 9.28 5.61 -4.43
C GLN A 56 8.81 6.87 -3.70
N GLU A 57 7.79 7.53 -4.22
CA GLU A 57 7.20 8.71 -3.57
C GLU A 57 6.53 8.34 -2.24
N LEU A 58 5.84 7.21 -2.19
CA LEU A 58 5.26 6.67 -0.97
C LEU A 58 6.32 6.36 0.09
N VAL A 59 7.45 5.74 -0.30
CA VAL A 59 8.59 5.52 0.59
C VAL A 59 9.10 6.85 1.15
N ARG A 60 9.30 7.86 0.30
CA ARG A 60 9.76 9.19 0.70
C ARG A 60 8.85 9.82 1.76
N ILE A 61 7.53 9.75 1.54
CA ILE A 61 6.52 10.29 2.46
C ILE A 61 6.55 9.54 3.80
N LEU A 62 6.55 8.23 3.76
CA LEU A 62 6.45 7.39 4.96
C LEU A 62 7.73 7.41 5.81
N LEU A 63 8.92 7.59 5.21
CA LEU A 63 10.16 7.77 5.96
C LEU A 63 10.13 9.03 6.85
N GLY A 64 9.41 10.08 6.44
CA GLY A 64 9.19 11.29 7.24
C GLY A 64 8.03 11.21 8.23
N HIS A 65 7.27 10.11 8.26
CA HIS A 65 6.07 10.02 9.07
C HIS A 65 6.35 9.52 10.49
N LYS A 66 6.04 10.32 11.50
CA LYS A 66 6.38 10.05 12.92
C LYS A 66 5.76 8.79 13.54
N TYR A 67 4.75 8.20 12.92
CA TYR A 67 4.04 7.01 13.42
C TYR A 67 4.14 5.81 12.50
N ALA A 68 4.86 5.91 11.37
CA ALA A 68 5.05 4.83 10.43
C ALA A 68 6.47 4.28 10.49
N GLN A 69 6.60 2.98 10.32
CA GLN A 69 7.85 2.29 10.11
C GLN A 69 7.72 1.39 8.89
N ILE A 70 8.45 1.70 7.82
CA ILE A 70 8.52 0.81 6.67
C ILE A 70 9.37 -0.39 7.05
N VAL A 71 8.79 -1.57 6.98
CA VAL A 71 9.47 -2.85 7.30
C VAL A 71 9.69 -3.71 6.06
N CYS A 72 8.99 -3.41 4.96
CA CYS A 72 9.14 -4.14 3.70
C CYS A 72 9.08 -3.20 2.49
N TYR A 73 10.04 -3.39 1.59
CA TYR A 73 10.12 -2.77 0.27
C TYR A 73 9.91 -3.87 -0.78
N GLY A 74 8.67 -4.14 -1.17
CA GLY A 74 8.31 -5.16 -2.17
C GLY A 74 8.73 -4.73 -3.58
N SER A 75 9.50 -5.57 -4.27
CA SER A 75 9.94 -5.33 -5.64
C SER A 75 10.37 -6.61 -6.33
N ARG A 76 9.72 -7.01 -7.40
CA ARG A 76 10.10 -8.17 -8.21
C ARG A 76 11.41 -7.99 -8.96
N SER A 77 11.75 -6.74 -9.33
CA SER A 77 12.93 -6.45 -10.15
C SER A 77 14.23 -6.35 -9.36
N TYR A 78 14.15 -6.14 -8.04
CA TYR A 78 15.31 -5.82 -7.21
C TYR A 78 15.37 -6.65 -5.91
N ILE A 79 14.84 -7.88 -5.93
CA ILE A 79 14.90 -8.79 -4.78
C ILE A 79 16.35 -8.91 -4.30
N ASP A 80 16.54 -8.90 -2.97
CA ASP A 80 17.83 -8.95 -2.26
C ASP A 80 18.77 -7.73 -2.41
N LYS A 81 18.45 -6.78 -3.28
CA LYS A 81 19.20 -5.51 -3.34
C LYS A 81 18.72 -4.57 -2.23
N LYS A 82 19.63 -3.80 -1.64
CA LYS A 82 19.24 -2.71 -0.75
C LYS A 82 18.43 -1.67 -1.52
N TYR A 83 17.39 -1.15 -0.91
CA TYR A 83 16.59 -0.10 -1.53
C TYR A 83 17.42 1.15 -1.85
N SER A 84 18.37 1.49 -0.96
CA SER A 84 19.33 2.58 -1.15
C SER A 84 20.35 2.35 -2.28
N ASP A 85 20.62 1.08 -2.66
CA ASP A 85 21.46 0.78 -3.82
C ASP A 85 20.70 1.01 -5.14
N VAL A 86 19.36 0.86 -5.12
CA VAL A 86 18.50 1.16 -6.25
C VAL A 86 18.27 2.67 -6.39
N PHE A 87 18.10 3.36 -5.25
CA PHE A 87 17.85 4.80 -5.17
C PHE A 87 18.88 5.49 -4.27
N GLY A 88 19.96 6.01 -4.87
CA GLY A 88 21.08 6.60 -4.13
C GLY A 88 20.70 7.77 -3.21
N ASN A 89 19.61 8.49 -3.51
CA ASN A 89 19.06 9.54 -2.65
C ASN A 89 18.46 9.00 -1.33
N MET A 90 18.24 7.69 -1.23
CA MET A 90 17.75 7.02 -0.02
C MET A 90 18.86 6.41 0.85
N PHE A 91 20.14 6.71 0.53
CA PHE A 91 21.30 6.24 1.30
C PHE A 91 21.19 6.61 2.79
N ARG A 92 21.38 5.63 3.66
CA ARG A 92 21.20 5.72 5.13
C ARG A 92 19.78 6.01 5.62
N LEU A 93 18.80 6.14 4.72
CA LEU A 93 17.38 6.33 5.06
C LEU A 93 16.60 5.04 4.89
N ALA A 94 16.93 4.24 3.87
CA ALA A 94 16.24 3.00 3.51
C ALA A 94 17.24 1.93 3.08
N ASP A 95 18.05 1.43 4.00
CA ASP A 95 19.12 0.46 3.72
C ASP A 95 18.64 -1.02 3.80
N SER A 96 17.34 -1.24 4.03
CA SER A 96 16.80 -2.60 4.02
C SER A 96 16.74 -3.19 2.61
N LYS A 97 16.81 -4.51 2.53
CA LYS A 97 16.69 -5.23 1.25
C LYS A 97 15.27 -5.15 0.70
N CYS A 98 15.16 -5.10 -0.62
CA CYS A 98 13.91 -5.36 -1.30
C CYS A 98 13.55 -6.84 -1.18
N LEU A 99 12.26 -7.11 -0.95
CA LEU A 99 11.70 -8.44 -0.84
C LEU A 99 10.78 -8.74 -2.03
N ASP A 100 10.42 -9.98 -2.21
CA ASP A 100 9.38 -10.36 -3.18
C ASP A 100 8.01 -9.78 -2.76
N ASP A 101 7.11 -9.64 -3.73
CA ASP A 101 5.74 -9.13 -3.54
C ASP A 101 4.79 -10.19 -2.94
N ASN A 102 5.26 -11.04 -2.02
CA ASN A 102 4.43 -12.04 -1.37
C ASN A 102 3.51 -11.40 -0.32
N MET A 103 2.29 -11.10 -0.72
CA MET A 103 1.31 -10.40 0.13
C MET A 103 0.90 -11.23 1.35
N GLU A 104 0.88 -12.56 1.25
CA GLU A 104 0.51 -13.45 2.37
C GLU A 104 1.54 -13.37 3.50
N GLU A 105 2.83 -13.45 3.16
CA GLU A 105 3.92 -13.30 4.13
C GLU A 105 3.95 -11.90 4.74
N LEU A 106 3.69 -10.88 3.92
CA LEU A 106 3.63 -9.50 4.39
C LEU A 106 2.47 -9.26 5.35
N ALA A 107 1.31 -9.87 5.11
CA ALA A 107 0.12 -9.71 5.94
C ALA A 107 0.33 -10.14 7.41
N ASP A 108 1.25 -11.08 7.65
CA ASP A 108 1.61 -11.51 9.00
C ASP A 108 2.64 -10.59 9.69
N ALA A 109 3.37 -9.79 8.92
CA ALA A 109 4.49 -8.98 9.40
C ALA A 109 4.15 -7.49 9.64
N VAL A 110 3.07 -6.99 9.02
CA VAL A 110 2.75 -5.56 8.97
C VAL A 110 1.33 -5.25 9.43
N ASP A 111 1.06 -3.98 9.72
CA ASP A 111 -0.26 -3.49 10.11
C ASP A 111 -1.04 -2.95 8.88
N VAL A 112 -0.32 -2.52 7.84
CA VAL A 112 -0.89 -2.01 6.58
C VAL A 112 0.03 -2.35 5.41
N ILE A 113 -0.57 -2.71 4.27
CA ILE A 113 0.11 -2.89 2.99
C ILE A 113 -0.39 -1.80 2.04
N PHE A 114 0.54 -1.05 1.46
CA PHE A 114 0.27 -0.19 0.33
C PHE A 114 0.64 -0.93 -0.96
N THR A 115 -0.24 -0.88 -1.96
CA THR A 115 0.03 -1.42 -3.30
C THR A 115 0.18 -0.27 -4.29
N ALA A 116 1.41 -0.09 -4.79
CA ALA A 116 1.77 0.89 -5.81
C ALA A 116 2.07 0.16 -7.14
N THR A 117 1.08 -0.55 -7.65
CA THR A 117 1.21 -1.52 -8.73
C THR A 117 0.28 -1.19 -9.91
N PRO A 118 0.54 -1.73 -11.11
CA PRO A 118 -0.40 -1.63 -12.22
C PRO A 118 -1.75 -2.26 -11.89
N GLN A 119 -2.80 -1.82 -12.61
CA GLN A 119 -4.17 -2.33 -12.50
C GLN A 119 -4.22 -3.85 -12.69
N GLY A 120 -5.10 -4.50 -11.93
CA GLY A 120 -5.31 -5.95 -11.93
C GLY A 120 -4.33 -6.73 -11.05
N LEU A 121 -3.26 -6.09 -10.54
CA LEU A 121 -2.31 -6.78 -9.69
C LEU A 121 -2.80 -6.87 -8.24
N CYS A 122 -3.23 -5.77 -7.65
CA CYS A 122 -3.79 -5.78 -6.29
C CYS A 122 -5.00 -6.71 -6.20
N ALA A 123 -5.95 -6.61 -7.15
CA ALA A 123 -7.09 -7.51 -7.23
C ALA A 123 -6.71 -8.99 -7.37
N GLY A 124 -5.54 -9.29 -7.92
CA GLY A 124 -5.03 -10.66 -8.04
C GLY A 124 -4.31 -11.19 -6.80
N LEU A 125 -3.90 -10.31 -5.90
CA LEU A 125 -3.15 -10.69 -4.70
C LEU A 125 -4.04 -10.78 -3.45
N VAL A 126 -5.13 -10.01 -3.38
CA VAL A 126 -6.00 -9.97 -2.21
C VAL A 126 -6.89 -11.21 -2.10
N ASN A 127 -7.03 -11.71 -0.89
CA ASN A 127 -7.98 -12.74 -0.52
C ASN A 127 -8.56 -12.44 0.87
N GLU A 128 -9.53 -13.25 1.31
CA GLU A 128 -10.21 -13.03 2.58
C GLU A 128 -9.28 -13.16 3.78
N ASP A 129 -8.34 -14.09 3.75
CA ASP A 129 -7.38 -14.31 4.84
C ASP A 129 -6.47 -13.11 5.02
N ILE A 130 -5.95 -12.54 3.93
CA ILE A 130 -5.15 -11.32 3.93
C ILE A 130 -5.95 -10.14 4.49
N LEU A 131 -7.18 -9.93 4.00
CA LEU A 131 -8.04 -8.84 4.43
C LEU A 131 -8.47 -8.95 5.91
N ASN A 132 -8.49 -10.16 6.46
CA ASN A 132 -8.72 -10.38 7.88
C ASN A 132 -7.53 -9.99 8.76
N LYS A 133 -6.31 -10.09 8.25
CA LYS A 133 -5.06 -9.85 8.99
C LYS A 133 -4.57 -8.41 8.90
N VAL A 134 -4.63 -7.80 7.73
CA VAL A 134 -3.97 -6.54 7.43
C VAL A 134 -4.88 -5.58 6.67
N LYS A 135 -4.66 -4.27 6.81
CA LYS A 135 -5.31 -3.26 5.98
C LYS A 135 -4.57 -3.12 4.66
N ILE A 136 -5.33 -3.02 3.57
CA ILE A 136 -4.79 -2.74 2.24
C ILE A 136 -5.16 -1.31 1.84
N VAL A 137 -4.17 -0.57 1.35
CA VAL A 137 -4.36 0.73 0.71
C VAL A 137 -3.86 0.60 -0.73
N ASP A 138 -4.79 0.52 -1.66
CA ASP A 138 -4.49 0.30 -3.07
C ASP A 138 -4.44 1.62 -3.84
N LEU A 139 -3.31 1.89 -4.49
CA LEU A 139 -3.09 3.06 -5.31
C LEU A 139 -3.54 2.85 -6.77
N SER A 140 -3.89 1.62 -7.13
CA SER A 140 -4.43 1.30 -8.46
C SER A 140 -5.92 1.67 -8.55
N ALA A 141 -6.54 1.33 -9.67
CA ALA A 141 -7.97 1.55 -9.86
C ALA A 141 -8.82 0.31 -9.53
N ASP A 142 -8.21 -0.77 -9.04
CA ASP A 142 -8.87 -2.08 -8.96
C ASP A 142 -10.17 -2.06 -8.15
N PHE A 143 -10.22 -1.31 -7.07
CA PHE A 143 -11.39 -1.27 -6.19
C PHE A 143 -12.16 0.07 -6.22
N ARG A 144 -11.78 0.99 -7.12
CA ARG A 144 -12.39 2.31 -7.23
C ARG A 144 -13.73 2.29 -7.96
N ILE A 145 -13.82 1.54 -9.07
CA ILE A 145 -15.00 1.47 -9.91
C ILE A 145 -15.89 0.34 -9.37
N LYS A 146 -17.10 0.70 -8.89
CA LYS A 146 -18.03 -0.27 -8.29
C LYS A 146 -18.67 -1.21 -9.31
N ASP A 147 -18.83 -0.75 -10.56
CA ASP A 147 -19.34 -1.58 -11.64
C ASP A 147 -18.20 -2.32 -12.33
N VAL A 148 -18.17 -3.65 -12.18
CA VAL A 148 -17.14 -4.53 -12.75
C VAL A 148 -17.10 -4.41 -14.28
N SER A 149 -18.25 -4.31 -14.94
CA SER A 149 -18.31 -4.21 -16.41
C SER A 149 -17.69 -2.91 -16.94
N VAL A 150 -17.84 -1.82 -16.19
CA VAL A 150 -17.22 -0.54 -16.49
C VAL A 150 -15.72 -0.63 -16.27
N TYR A 151 -15.26 -1.23 -15.17
CA TYR A 151 -13.84 -1.44 -14.91
C TYR A 151 -13.17 -2.25 -16.03
N GLU A 152 -13.73 -3.40 -16.38
CA GLU A 152 -13.19 -4.30 -17.40
C GLU A 152 -13.17 -3.64 -18.79
N LYS A 153 -14.20 -2.87 -19.11
CA LYS A 153 -14.25 -2.10 -20.36
C LYS A 153 -13.18 -1.02 -20.45
N TRP A 154 -12.92 -0.29 -19.33
CA TRP A 154 -11.93 0.79 -19.31
C TRP A 154 -10.49 0.29 -19.32
N TYR A 155 -10.20 -0.74 -18.53
CA TYR A 155 -8.82 -1.23 -18.36
C TYR A 155 -8.48 -2.42 -19.27
N GLY A 156 -9.47 -3.01 -19.96
CA GLY A 156 -9.27 -4.15 -20.86
C GLY A 156 -8.79 -5.43 -20.16
N ILE A 157 -9.05 -5.55 -18.85
CA ILE A 157 -8.64 -6.69 -18.03
C ILE A 157 -9.80 -7.19 -17.18
N THR A 158 -9.87 -8.49 -16.93
CA THR A 158 -10.86 -9.08 -16.04
C THR A 158 -10.54 -8.79 -14.58
N HIS A 159 -11.54 -8.35 -13.81
CA HIS A 159 -11.37 -8.08 -12.38
C HIS A 159 -11.26 -9.40 -11.60
N LYS A 160 -10.13 -9.60 -10.90
CA LYS A 160 -9.80 -10.90 -10.28
C LYS A 160 -10.48 -11.15 -8.93
N SER A 161 -10.95 -10.10 -8.27
CA SER A 161 -11.60 -10.21 -6.95
C SER A 161 -12.81 -9.27 -6.82
N PRO A 162 -13.85 -9.43 -7.69
CA PRO A 162 -15.02 -8.54 -7.71
C PRO A 162 -15.84 -8.59 -6.42
N GLN A 163 -15.76 -9.69 -5.67
CA GLN A 163 -16.46 -9.86 -4.39
C GLN A 163 -16.07 -8.82 -3.33
N PHE A 164 -14.88 -8.26 -3.41
CA PHE A 164 -14.39 -7.27 -2.42
C PHE A 164 -14.66 -5.81 -2.80
N ILE A 165 -15.15 -5.53 -4.01
CA ILE A 165 -15.39 -4.17 -4.49
C ILE A 165 -16.35 -3.38 -3.58
N ASN A 166 -17.38 -4.05 -3.04
CA ASN A 166 -18.35 -3.39 -2.18
C ASN A 166 -17.84 -3.13 -0.76
N GLU A 167 -16.77 -3.82 -0.34
CA GLU A 167 -16.11 -3.60 0.95
C GLU A 167 -15.08 -2.45 0.90
N ALA A 168 -14.66 -2.09 -0.31
CA ALA A 168 -13.69 -1.02 -0.51
C ALA A 168 -14.32 0.35 -0.29
N VAL A 169 -13.59 1.23 0.37
CA VAL A 169 -13.95 2.64 0.57
C VAL A 169 -13.05 3.50 -0.31
N TYR A 170 -13.66 4.46 -1.01
CA TYR A 170 -12.96 5.39 -1.89
C TYR A 170 -13.29 6.84 -1.49
#